data_f9cc02fbffdaa5fdd2db852fd9a3a5f7
#
_entry.id   f9cc02fbffdaa5fdd2db852fd9a3a5f7
#
_cell.length_a   1.000
_cell.length_b   1.000
_cell.length_c   1.000
_cell.angle_alpha   90.00
_cell.angle_beta   90.00
_cell.angle_gamma   90.00
#
_symmetry.space_group_name_H-M   'P 1'
#
loop_
_entity.id
_entity.type
_entity.pdbx_description
1 polymer ?
#
loop_
_entity_poly.entity_id
_entity_poly.type
_entity_poly.pdbx_seq_one_letter_code
_entity_poly.pdbx_strand_id
1 'polypeptide(L)'
;MNILPRPLLIQGSYIIRPVLVWFMKGNRFVDPIDGQGYYSLLPYGYEKQRDNVLSPGTFSLERHRLMWLYLKNETSFFIEKAKVLHIAPEQSFIKRFRAMKNIEYITSDIESPLADVKADICDLPFGDDTFDIIFCNHVLEHIPDDHKAMSELFRIMKSGGWGILQVPISYQRNITYEDPTVTTKEERKEKFGQYDHVRVYGLDYYKRLEDVGFIVEKVDYTKQISSEDVQKYCLEKGEILPVVRKP
;
A
#
# COMPACT_ATOMS: atom_id res chain seq x y z
N MET A 1 -1.85 -3.75 -25.96
CA MET A 1 -1.90 -2.28 -26.14
C MET A 1 -0.69 -1.71 -25.43
N ASN A 2 0.35 -1.26 -26.17
CA ASN A 2 1.54 -0.67 -25.58
C ASN A 2 1.19 0.73 -25.05
N ILE A 3 0.85 0.78 -23.81
CA ILE A 3 0.66 2.01 -23.07
C ILE A 3 2.05 2.60 -22.82
N LEU A 4 2.14 3.92 -22.87
CA LEU A 4 3.36 4.70 -22.65
C LEU A 4 4.23 4.16 -21.49
N PRO A 5 5.56 4.27 -21.55
CA PRO A 5 6.45 3.85 -20.46
C PRO A 5 6.04 4.48 -19.12
N ARG A 6 6.10 3.71 -18.03
CA ARG A 6 5.69 4.12 -16.68
C ARG A 6 6.23 5.51 -16.25
N PRO A 7 7.50 5.90 -16.56
CA PRO A 7 8.00 7.25 -16.25
C PRO A 7 7.23 8.37 -16.96
N LEU A 8 6.83 8.16 -18.22
CA LEU A 8 6.06 9.16 -18.98
C LEU A 8 4.62 9.29 -18.46
N LEU A 9 4.02 8.18 -18.02
CA LEU A 9 2.69 8.21 -17.38
C LEU A 9 2.75 8.98 -16.05
N ILE A 10 3.80 8.78 -15.25
CA ILE A 10 4.02 9.51 -14.01
C ILE A 10 4.19 11.01 -14.29
N GLN A 11 5.04 11.40 -15.24
CA GLN A 11 5.24 12.81 -15.60
C GLN A 11 3.97 13.44 -16.16
N GLY A 12 3.26 12.75 -17.06
CA GLY A 12 1.98 13.20 -17.61
C GLY A 12 0.93 13.42 -16.52
N SER A 13 0.90 12.57 -15.51
CA SER A 13 -0.01 12.71 -14.37
C SER A 13 0.21 14.01 -13.59
N TYR A 14 1.43 14.46 -13.41
CA TYR A 14 1.73 15.73 -12.75
C TYR A 14 1.25 16.95 -13.53
N ILE A 15 1.19 16.87 -14.87
CA ILE A 15 0.72 17.98 -15.73
C ILE A 15 -0.80 18.06 -15.71
N ILE A 16 -1.49 16.90 -15.80
CA ILE A 16 -2.96 16.82 -15.86
C ILE A 16 -3.61 17.11 -14.50
N ARG A 17 -2.93 16.77 -13.41
CA ARG A 17 -3.43 16.86 -12.04
C ARG A 17 -4.00 18.24 -11.66
N PRO A 18 -3.32 19.40 -11.86
CA PRO A 18 -3.87 20.70 -11.49
C PRO A 18 -5.21 20.99 -12.18
N VAL A 19 -5.34 20.58 -13.44
CA VAL A 19 -6.57 20.72 -14.24
C VAL A 19 -7.69 19.88 -13.65
N LEU A 20 -7.41 18.60 -13.34
CA LEU A 20 -8.39 17.71 -12.70
C LEU A 20 -8.85 18.25 -11.35
N VAL A 21 -7.91 18.71 -10.51
CA VAL A 21 -8.22 19.31 -9.20
C VAL A 21 -9.12 20.51 -9.35
N TRP A 22 -8.85 21.40 -10.31
CA TRP A 22 -9.65 22.60 -10.55
C TRP A 22 -11.07 22.27 -11.00
N PHE A 23 -11.25 21.36 -11.97
CA PHE A 23 -12.55 20.98 -12.48
C PHE A 23 -13.38 20.15 -11.48
N MET A 24 -12.73 19.36 -10.62
CA MET A 24 -13.41 18.44 -9.71
C MET A 24 -13.56 18.98 -8.28
N LYS A 25 -13.13 20.22 -8.03
CA LYS A 25 -13.22 20.86 -6.72
C LYS A 25 -14.67 20.93 -6.23
N GLY A 26 -14.89 20.54 -4.98
CA GLY A 26 -16.22 20.51 -4.34
C GLY A 26 -16.10 20.20 -2.85
N ASN A 27 -17.22 19.87 -2.21
CA ASN A 27 -17.29 19.65 -0.77
C ASN A 27 -17.96 18.32 -0.38
N ARG A 28 -18.24 17.45 -1.35
CA ARG A 28 -18.92 16.17 -1.09
C ARG A 28 -17.98 15.11 -0.52
N PHE A 29 -16.79 15.00 -1.10
CA PHE A 29 -15.76 14.06 -0.69
C PHE A 29 -14.48 14.82 -0.37
N VAL A 30 -13.65 14.27 0.52
CA VAL A 30 -12.38 14.87 0.91
C VAL A 30 -11.28 13.84 0.80
N ASP A 31 -10.16 14.22 0.20
CA ASP A 31 -8.95 13.42 0.29
C ASP A 31 -8.18 13.85 1.55
N PRO A 32 -8.07 12.98 2.57
CA PRO A 32 -7.41 13.34 3.82
C PRO A 32 -5.89 13.56 3.67
N ILE A 33 -5.30 13.10 2.57
CA ILE A 33 -3.87 13.20 2.32
C ILE A 33 -3.46 14.63 1.93
N ASP A 34 -4.30 15.36 1.17
CA ASP A 34 -4.03 16.75 0.81
C ASP A 34 -5.04 17.75 1.37
N GLY A 35 -6.10 17.25 2.01
CA GLY A 35 -7.16 18.06 2.59
C GLY A 35 -8.11 18.69 1.56
N GLN A 36 -7.98 18.35 0.27
CA GLN A 36 -8.82 18.93 -0.79
C GLN A 36 -10.19 18.26 -0.84
N GLY A 37 -11.20 19.09 -1.08
CA GLY A 37 -12.58 18.65 -1.30
C GLY A 37 -12.92 18.53 -2.77
N TYR A 38 -13.74 17.51 -3.11
CA TYR A 38 -14.18 17.18 -4.46
C TYR A 38 -15.69 16.94 -4.51
N TYR A 39 -16.34 17.21 -5.63
CA TYR A 39 -17.74 16.80 -5.84
C TYR A 39 -17.86 15.32 -6.21
N SER A 40 -16.83 14.74 -6.83
CA SER A 40 -16.66 13.30 -7.09
C SER A 40 -15.18 12.94 -7.14
N LEU A 41 -14.84 11.68 -6.92
CA LEU A 41 -13.53 11.15 -7.23
C LEU A 41 -13.56 10.42 -8.57
N LEU A 42 -12.40 10.15 -9.17
CA LEU A 42 -12.30 9.43 -10.42
C LEU A 42 -12.65 7.95 -10.23
N PRO A 43 -13.23 7.29 -11.24
CA PRO A 43 -13.42 5.86 -11.20
C PRO A 43 -12.09 5.11 -11.36
N TYR A 44 -12.00 3.92 -10.75
CA TYR A 44 -10.83 3.06 -10.85
C TYR A 44 -11.17 1.57 -10.70
N GLY A 45 -10.39 0.71 -11.35
CA GLY A 45 -10.48 -0.75 -11.27
C GLY A 45 -10.11 -1.43 -12.59
N TYR A 46 -9.45 -2.59 -12.53
CA TYR A 46 -9.03 -3.33 -13.72
C TYR A 46 -10.14 -4.21 -14.30
N GLU A 47 -10.83 -4.99 -13.48
CA GLU A 47 -11.92 -5.88 -13.92
C GLU A 47 -13.29 -5.27 -13.69
N LYS A 48 -13.48 -4.67 -12.54
CA LYS A 48 -14.72 -3.97 -12.17
C LYS A 48 -14.37 -2.54 -11.80
N GLN A 49 -14.78 -1.62 -12.67
CA GLN A 49 -14.65 -0.20 -12.39
C GLN A 49 -15.56 0.18 -11.22
N ARG A 50 -15.01 0.87 -10.23
CA ARG A 50 -15.74 1.43 -9.09
C ARG A 50 -15.70 2.95 -9.18
N ASP A 51 -16.81 3.58 -8.86
CA ASP A 51 -16.91 5.03 -8.83
C ASP A 51 -16.35 5.63 -7.52
N ASN A 52 -15.87 6.86 -7.59
CA ASN A 52 -15.35 7.61 -6.44
C ASN A 52 -14.18 6.95 -5.72
N VAL A 53 -13.26 6.35 -6.45
CA VAL A 53 -12.12 5.60 -5.91
C VAL A 53 -10.84 6.42 -5.92
N LEU A 54 -10.44 6.96 -7.08
CA LEU A 54 -9.15 7.60 -7.30
C LEU A 54 -9.23 9.11 -7.06
N SER A 55 -8.47 9.62 -6.11
CA SER A 55 -8.40 11.07 -5.84
C SER A 55 -7.74 11.83 -6.99
N PRO A 56 -8.36 12.92 -7.48
CA PRO A 56 -7.76 13.74 -8.53
C PRO A 56 -6.46 14.43 -8.10
N GLY A 57 -6.34 14.76 -6.81
CA GLY A 57 -5.22 15.53 -6.26
C GLY A 57 -4.01 14.70 -5.87
N THR A 58 -4.19 13.51 -5.37
CA THR A 58 -3.09 12.69 -4.85
C THR A 58 -2.90 11.39 -5.62
N PHE A 59 -3.88 11.01 -6.45
CA PHE A 59 -4.02 9.67 -7.03
C PHE A 59 -4.09 8.58 -5.97
N SER A 60 -4.57 8.92 -4.76
CA SER A 60 -4.82 7.95 -3.70
C SER A 60 -6.06 7.12 -4.02
N LEU A 61 -5.98 5.84 -3.66
CA LEU A 61 -7.10 4.90 -3.60
C LEU A 61 -7.64 4.84 -2.16
N GLU A 62 -8.74 4.11 -1.94
CA GLU A 62 -9.39 3.96 -0.64
C GLU A 62 -8.38 3.49 0.44
N ARG A 63 -7.60 2.45 0.15
CA ARG A 63 -6.58 1.91 1.05
C ARG A 63 -5.50 2.91 1.45
N HIS A 64 -5.10 3.81 0.52
CA HIS A 64 -4.12 4.86 0.82
C HIS A 64 -4.69 5.89 1.79
N ARG A 65 -5.95 6.29 1.59
CA ARG A 65 -6.63 7.22 2.48
C ARG A 65 -6.89 6.61 3.85
N LEU A 66 -7.25 5.31 3.89
CA LEU A 66 -7.40 4.54 5.13
C LEU A 66 -6.09 4.50 5.92
N MET A 67 -5.00 4.09 5.28
CA MET A 67 -3.66 4.06 5.89
C MET A 67 -3.25 5.44 6.40
N TRP A 68 -3.44 6.50 5.59
CA TRP A 68 -3.11 7.88 6.01
C TRP A 68 -3.86 8.30 7.27
N LEU A 69 -5.16 8.04 7.35
CA LEU A 69 -5.98 8.37 8.51
C LEU A 69 -5.54 7.58 9.75
N TYR A 70 -5.27 6.29 9.58
CA TYR A 70 -4.71 5.46 10.65
C TYR A 70 -3.36 6.00 11.14
N LEU A 71 -2.42 6.27 10.25
CA LEU A 71 -1.13 6.85 10.61
C LEU A 71 -1.27 8.16 11.39
N LYS A 72 -2.22 9.01 10.98
CA LYS A 72 -2.44 10.33 11.57
C LYS A 72 -3.09 10.29 12.94
N ASN A 73 -4.03 9.38 13.13
CA ASN A 73 -4.90 9.41 14.31
C ASN A 73 -4.48 8.39 15.37
N GLU A 74 -3.90 7.26 14.96
CA GLU A 74 -3.63 6.12 15.85
C GLU A 74 -2.13 5.87 16.09
N THR A 75 -1.25 6.65 15.44
CA THR A 75 0.19 6.46 15.59
C THR A 75 0.91 7.79 15.81
N SER A 76 2.17 7.71 16.28
CA SER A 76 3.06 8.87 16.39
C SER A 76 3.87 9.16 15.10
N PHE A 77 3.53 8.53 13.96
CA PHE A 77 4.28 8.58 12.71
C PHE A 77 4.62 10.01 12.25
N PHE A 78 3.71 10.96 12.38
CA PHE A 78 3.92 12.34 11.95
C PHE A 78 4.67 13.22 12.97
N ILE A 79 4.98 12.69 14.16
CA ILE A 79 5.50 13.47 15.30
C ILE A 79 6.88 12.96 15.72
N GLU A 80 7.01 11.64 15.96
CA GLU A 80 8.23 11.05 16.48
C GLU A 80 9.29 10.82 15.40
N LYS A 81 10.55 10.81 15.82
CA LYS A 81 11.65 10.50 14.91
C LYS A 81 11.66 9.01 14.62
N ALA A 82 11.75 8.66 13.34
CA ALA A 82 11.82 7.27 12.90
C ALA A 82 12.63 7.12 11.62
N LYS A 83 13.29 5.97 11.47
CA LYS A 83 13.84 5.52 10.20
C LYS A 83 12.84 4.60 9.52
N VAL A 84 12.40 4.97 8.34
CA VAL A 84 11.26 4.38 7.64
C VAL A 84 11.71 3.78 6.32
N LEU A 85 11.39 2.51 6.09
CA LEU A 85 11.51 1.89 4.77
C LEU A 85 10.12 1.76 4.13
N HIS A 86 10.02 2.14 2.87
CA HIS A 86 8.81 1.96 2.07
C HIS A 86 9.14 1.15 0.81
N ILE A 87 8.67 -0.09 0.78
CA ILE A 87 8.82 -0.99 -0.37
C ILE A 87 7.78 -0.61 -1.42
N ALA A 88 8.19 -0.52 -2.69
CA ALA A 88 7.34 -0.16 -3.83
C ALA A 88 6.48 1.10 -3.57
N PRO A 89 7.10 2.26 -3.26
CA PRO A 89 6.43 3.41 -2.68
C PRO A 89 5.35 3.98 -3.59
N GLU A 90 4.16 4.21 -3.01
CA GLU A 90 3.02 4.76 -3.72
C GLU A 90 3.17 6.28 -3.96
N GLN A 91 2.79 6.73 -5.15
CA GLN A 91 2.83 8.16 -5.55
C GLN A 91 2.06 9.08 -4.60
N SER A 92 1.00 8.57 -3.95
CA SER A 92 0.18 9.33 -3.00
C SER A 92 0.96 9.76 -1.77
N PHE A 93 1.98 8.99 -1.36
CA PHE A 93 2.76 9.21 -0.14
C PHE A 93 4.15 9.77 -0.36
N ILE A 94 4.86 9.30 -1.39
CA ILE A 94 6.31 9.51 -1.55
C ILE A 94 6.75 10.98 -1.40
N LYS A 95 6.04 11.92 -2.04
CA LYS A 95 6.38 13.34 -1.97
C LYS A 95 6.18 13.92 -0.55
N ARG A 96 5.14 13.44 0.15
CA ARG A 96 4.80 13.92 1.50
C ARG A 96 5.76 13.37 2.54
N PHE A 97 6.01 12.07 2.49
CA PHE A 97 6.94 11.44 3.42
C PHE A 97 8.37 11.96 3.23
N ARG A 98 8.81 12.21 1.99
CA ARG A 98 10.10 12.87 1.73
C ARG A 98 10.21 14.30 2.26
N ALA A 99 9.09 15.01 2.40
CA ALA A 99 9.08 16.37 2.93
C ALA A 99 9.05 16.43 4.47
N MET A 100 8.81 15.31 5.15
CA MET A 100 8.78 15.23 6.62
C MET A 100 10.20 15.35 7.18
N LYS A 101 10.35 16.12 8.27
CA LYS A 101 11.65 16.33 8.92
C LYS A 101 11.91 15.40 10.10
N ASN A 102 10.86 14.73 10.57
CA ASN A 102 10.93 13.80 11.69
C ASN A 102 11.33 12.39 11.27
N ILE A 103 11.28 12.04 9.99
CA ILE A 103 11.62 10.70 9.53
C ILE A 103 12.84 10.70 8.59
N GLU A 104 13.67 9.69 8.71
CA GLU A 104 14.64 9.29 7.69
C GLU A 104 13.91 8.32 6.74
N TYR A 105 13.41 8.84 5.62
CA TYR A 105 12.55 8.09 4.69
C TYR A 105 13.37 7.52 3.54
N ILE A 106 13.42 6.20 3.46
CA ILE A 106 14.11 5.43 2.42
C ILE A 106 13.08 4.61 1.67
N THR A 107 13.23 4.55 0.35
CA THR A 107 12.36 3.78 -0.54
C THR A 107 13.14 2.71 -1.27
N SER A 108 12.53 1.53 -1.45
CA SER A 108 13.12 0.41 -2.20
C SER A 108 12.12 -0.19 -3.18
N ASP A 109 12.60 -0.50 -4.39
CA ASP A 109 11.80 -1.18 -5.42
C ASP A 109 12.76 -1.85 -6.40
N ILE A 110 12.35 -2.93 -7.03
CA ILE A 110 13.20 -3.66 -7.98
C ILE A 110 13.33 -2.94 -9.32
N GLU A 111 12.31 -2.19 -9.74
CA GLU A 111 12.24 -1.58 -11.08
C GLU A 111 11.94 -0.07 -11.07
N SER A 112 11.28 0.43 -10.02
CA SER A 112 10.81 1.81 -10.00
C SER A 112 11.96 2.81 -10.00
N PRO A 113 11.95 3.80 -10.93
CA PRO A 113 12.94 4.88 -10.93
C PRO A 113 12.73 5.89 -9.79
N LEU A 114 11.64 5.75 -9.01
CA LEU A 114 11.31 6.63 -7.88
C LEU A 114 11.93 6.14 -6.57
N ALA A 115 12.41 4.89 -6.53
CA ALA A 115 13.03 4.32 -5.36
C ALA A 115 14.47 4.82 -5.17
N ASP A 116 14.87 5.01 -3.90
CA ASP A 116 16.22 5.41 -3.52
C ASP A 116 17.19 4.23 -3.64
N VAL A 117 16.71 3.01 -3.36
CA VAL A 117 17.47 1.77 -3.42
C VAL A 117 16.77 0.79 -4.36
N LYS A 118 17.53 0.30 -5.34
CA LYS A 118 17.06 -0.77 -6.25
C LYS A 118 17.44 -2.10 -5.65
N ALA A 119 16.46 -2.87 -5.16
CA ALA A 119 16.70 -4.16 -4.51
C ALA A 119 15.53 -5.13 -4.68
N ASP A 120 15.85 -6.43 -4.62
CA ASP A 120 14.88 -7.50 -4.46
C ASP A 120 14.45 -7.55 -2.98
N ILE A 121 13.14 -7.63 -2.72
CA ILE A 121 12.60 -7.74 -1.36
C ILE A 121 13.04 -9.04 -0.65
N CYS A 122 13.44 -10.06 -1.43
CA CYS A 122 13.99 -11.31 -0.90
C CYS A 122 15.48 -11.24 -0.53
N ASP A 123 16.16 -10.12 -0.84
CA ASP A 123 17.59 -9.92 -0.55
C ASP A 123 17.87 -8.41 -0.39
N LEU A 124 17.40 -7.85 0.72
CA LEU A 124 17.48 -6.42 0.97
C LEU A 124 18.88 -6.02 1.45
N PRO A 125 19.53 -5.00 0.84
CA PRO A 125 20.90 -4.59 1.15
C PRO A 125 20.98 -3.73 2.43
N PHE A 126 20.21 -4.10 3.45
CA PHE A 126 20.19 -3.42 4.75
C PHE A 126 20.62 -4.39 5.85
N GLY A 127 21.29 -3.85 6.86
CA GLY A 127 21.65 -4.62 8.07
C GLY A 127 20.41 -5.01 8.89
N ASP A 128 20.59 -5.96 9.79
CA ASP A 128 19.56 -6.33 10.76
C ASP A 128 19.17 -5.12 11.62
N ASP A 129 17.95 -5.11 12.13
CA ASP A 129 17.46 -4.09 13.07
C ASP A 129 17.75 -2.64 12.64
N THR A 130 17.52 -2.34 11.35
CA THR A 130 17.83 -1.03 10.74
C THR A 130 16.69 -0.04 10.82
N PHE A 131 15.44 -0.49 10.63
CA PHE A 131 14.27 0.38 10.46
C PHE A 131 13.31 0.31 11.65
N ASP A 132 12.83 1.48 12.06
CA ASP A 132 11.81 1.61 13.10
C ASP A 132 10.42 1.28 12.53
N ILE A 133 10.18 1.64 11.25
CA ILE A 133 8.89 1.47 10.57
C ILE A 133 9.11 0.92 9.16
N ILE A 134 8.27 -0.04 8.76
CA ILE A 134 8.29 -0.59 7.39
C ILE A 134 6.89 -0.56 6.78
N PHE A 135 6.79 -0.04 5.55
CA PHE A 135 5.59 -0.13 4.73
C PHE A 135 5.85 -1.01 3.52
N CYS A 136 4.99 -2.01 3.31
CA CYS A 136 5.04 -2.93 2.17
C CYS A 136 3.61 -3.26 1.76
N ASN A 137 3.08 -2.50 0.81
CA ASN A 137 1.66 -2.58 0.44
C ASN A 137 1.52 -3.04 -1.01
N HIS A 138 0.73 -4.10 -1.22
CA HIS A 138 0.49 -4.67 -2.54
C HIS A 138 1.78 -5.05 -3.29
N VAL A 139 2.65 -5.79 -2.61
CA VAL A 139 3.92 -6.29 -3.13
C VAL A 139 3.99 -7.81 -3.02
N LEU A 140 3.66 -8.37 -1.86
CA LEU A 140 3.90 -9.79 -1.55
C LEU A 140 3.11 -10.75 -2.44
N GLU A 141 1.97 -10.32 -3.00
CA GLU A 141 1.20 -11.09 -3.97
C GLU A 141 1.92 -11.32 -5.31
N HIS A 142 2.97 -10.54 -5.58
CA HIS A 142 3.80 -10.64 -6.78
C HIS A 142 5.08 -11.46 -6.55
N ILE A 143 5.44 -11.74 -5.29
CA ILE A 143 6.72 -12.35 -4.92
C ILE A 143 6.59 -13.87 -4.85
N PRO A 144 7.33 -14.65 -5.66
CA PRO A 144 7.23 -16.11 -5.63
C PRO A 144 7.51 -16.72 -4.25
N ASP A 145 8.54 -16.24 -3.55
CA ASP A 145 8.90 -16.67 -2.20
C ASP A 145 8.54 -15.57 -1.19
N ASP A 146 7.24 -15.49 -0.84
CA ASP A 146 6.75 -14.49 0.10
C ASP A 146 7.26 -14.71 1.53
N HIS A 147 7.52 -15.97 1.91
CA HIS A 147 8.09 -16.28 3.22
C HIS A 147 9.50 -15.69 3.37
N LYS A 148 10.33 -15.79 2.33
CA LYS A 148 11.66 -15.18 2.31
C LYS A 148 11.56 -13.66 2.36
N ALA A 149 10.65 -13.05 1.59
CA ALA A 149 10.42 -11.60 1.62
C ALA A 149 9.96 -11.13 3.01
N MET A 150 8.99 -11.82 3.64
CA MET A 150 8.54 -11.51 4.99
C MET A 150 9.67 -11.66 6.02
N SER A 151 10.52 -12.69 5.87
CA SER A 151 11.68 -12.92 6.74
C SER A 151 12.72 -11.81 6.62
N GLU A 152 12.97 -11.29 5.41
CA GLU A 152 13.83 -10.14 5.18
C GLU A 152 13.27 -8.86 5.83
N LEU A 153 11.96 -8.60 5.66
CA LEU A 153 11.30 -7.47 6.33
C LEU A 153 11.39 -7.58 7.86
N PHE A 154 11.23 -8.79 8.40
CA PHE A 154 11.41 -9.05 9.83
C PHE A 154 12.86 -8.82 10.27
N ARG A 155 13.83 -9.31 9.52
CA ARG A 155 15.26 -9.18 9.83
C ARG A 155 15.67 -7.72 9.95
N ILE A 156 15.28 -6.88 8.99
CA ILE A 156 15.70 -5.47 8.94
C ILE A 156 14.87 -4.54 9.84
N MET A 157 13.71 -4.99 10.35
CA MET A 157 12.93 -4.25 11.35
C MET A 157 13.59 -4.35 12.70
N LYS A 158 13.68 -3.25 13.44
CA LYS A 158 14.19 -3.22 14.82
C LYS A 158 13.24 -3.93 15.78
N SER A 159 13.77 -4.51 16.86
CA SER A 159 12.93 -4.89 18.01
C SER A 159 12.15 -3.68 18.52
N GLY A 160 10.85 -3.86 18.77
CA GLY A 160 9.90 -2.77 19.07
C GLY A 160 9.43 -1.97 17.85
N GLY A 161 10.00 -2.21 16.67
CA GLY A 161 9.57 -1.61 15.42
C GLY A 161 8.21 -2.14 14.95
N TRP A 162 7.59 -1.42 14.04
CA TRP A 162 6.28 -1.79 13.50
C TRP A 162 6.16 -1.49 12.00
N GLY A 163 5.08 -1.96 11.39
CA GLY A 163 4.85 -1.70 9.97
C GLY A 163 3.43 -2.02 9.54
N ILE A 164 3.12 -1.68 8.29
CA ILE A 164 1.89 -2.08 7.61
C ILE A 164 2.29 -2.89 6.38
N LEU A 165 1.86 -4.15 6.35
CA LEU A 165 2.15 -5.10 5.25
C LEU A 165 0.83 -5.51 4.60
N GLN A 166 0.28 -4.65 3.74
CA GLN A 166 -1.04 -4.83 3.16
C GLN A 166 -0.97 -5.63 1.85
N VAL A 167 -1.89 -6.57 1.70
CA VAL A 167 -2.12 -7.36 0.48
C VAL A 167 -3.61 -7.48 0.20
N PRO A 168 -4.04 -7.75 -1.04
CA PRO A 168 -5.43 -8.08 -1.33
C PRO A 168 -5.76 -9.45 -0.75
N ILE A 169 -6.70 -9.50 0.21
CA ILE A 169 -7.13 -10.74 0.87
C ILE A 169 -8.50 -11.16 0.34
N SER A 170 -8.62 -12.41 -0.06
CA SER A 170 -9.91 -13.04 -0.33
C SER A 170 -10.52 -13.56 0.97
N TYR A 171 -11.51 -12.85 1.52
CA TYR A 171 -12.23 -13.27 2.73
C TYR A 171 -13.08 -14.54 2.54
N GLN A 172 -13.22 -15.03 1.31
CA GLN A 172 -13.90 -16.29 1.01
C GLN A 172 -12.97 -17.51 1.10
N ARG A 173 -11.66 -17.29 1.30
CA ARG A 173 -10.65 -18.34 1.39
C ARG A 173 -10.01 -18.34 2.76
N ASN A 174 -10.01 -19.51 3.40
CA ASN A 174 -9.26 -19.71 4.64
C ASN A 174 -7.77 -19.89 4.38
N ILE A 175 -7.40 -20.46 3.22
CA ILE A 175 -6.03 -20.78 2.83
C ILE A 175 -5.70 -20.05 1.52
N THR A 176 -4.52 -19.46 1.47
CA THR A 176 -3.93 -18.84 0.29
C THR A 176 -3.89 -19.84 -0.88
N TYR A 177 -4.35 -19.41 -2.03
CA TYR A 177 -4.28 -20.17 -3.26
C TYR A 177 -3.01 -19.83 -4.03
N GLU A 178 -2.19 -20.82 -4.25
CA GLU A 178 -0.97 -20.77 -5.04
C GLU A 178 -0.94 -21.95 -6.01
N ASP A 179 -0.47 -21.73 -7.22
CA ASP A 179 -0.27 -22.79 -8.21
C ASP A 179 0.98 -22.49 -9.05
N PRO A 180 2.09 -23.18 -8.79
CA PRO A 180 3.36 -22.94 -9.48
C PRO A 180 3.32 -23.32 -10.97
N THR A 181 2.29 -24.06 -11.43
CA THR A 181 2.11 -24.39 -12.83
C THR A 181 1.52 -23.25 -13.66
N VAL A 182 0.92 -22.25 -13.00
CA VAL A 182 0.35 -21.02 -13.60
C VAL A 182 1.48 -20.05 -13.93
N THR A 183 1.94 -20.03 -15.16
CA THR A 183 3.13 -19.27 -15.57
C THR A 183 2.85 -18.15 -16.56
N THR A 184 1.81 -18.26 -17.39
CA THR A 184 1.47 -17.24 -18.38
C THR A 184 0.69 -16.08 -17.78
N LYS A 185 0.77 -14.91 -18.41
CA LYS A 185 0.02 -13.70 -17.96
C LYS A 185 -1.48 -13.91 -18.01
N GLU A 186 -1.95 -14.62 -19.01
CA GLU A 186 -3.37 -14.93 -19.21
C GLU A 186 -3.88 -15.86 -18.11
N GLU A 187 -3.16 -16.93 -17.80
CA GLU A 187 -3.51 -17.85 -16.72
C GLU A 187 -3.47 -17.15 -15.34
N ARG A 188 -2.44 -16.33 -15.07
CA ARG A 188 -2.35 -15.56 -13.84
C ARG A 188 -3.54 -14.62 -13.67
N LYS A 189 -3.94 -13.92 -14.73
CA LYS A 189 -5.10 -13.05 -14.71
C LYS A 189 -6.38 -13.84 -14.40
N GLU A 190 -6.55 -15.03 -15.00
CA GLU A 190 -7.71 -15.89 -14.76
C GLU A 190 -7.72 -16.45 -13.32
N LYS A 191 -6.57 -16.95 -12.84
CA LYS A 191 -6.49 -17.70 -11.56
C LYS A 191 -6.28 -16.77 -10.36
N PHE A 192 -5.51 -15.69 -10.51
CA PHE A 192 -5.10 -14.82 -9.42
C PHE A 192 -5.67 -13.38 -9.54
N GLY A 193 -6.44 -13.09 -10.59
CA GLY A 193 -7.11 -11.79 -10.78
C GLY A 193 -6.25 -10.73 -11.48
N GLN A 194 -4.91 -10.88 -11.51
CA GLN A 194 -4.00 -9.99 -12.26
C GLN A 194 -2.90 -10.79 -12.95
N TYR A 195 -2.38 -10.23 -14.06
CA TYR A 195 -1.39 -10.89 -14.93
C TYR A 195 -0.01 -11.11 -14.27
N ASP A 196 0.28 -10.40 -13.19
CA ASP A 196 1.55 -10.38 -12.45
C ASP A 196 1.42 -10.92 -11.02
N HIS A 197 0.21 -11.27 -10.57
CA HIS A 197 0.04 -11.99 -9.31
C HIS A 197 0.49 -13.45 -9.44
N VAL A 198 1.02 -14.00 -8.34
CA VAL A 198 1.42 -15.41 -8.25
C VAL A 198 0.61 -16.17 -7.21
N ARG A 199 -0.29 -15.47 -6.51
CA ARG A 199 -1.20 -16.04 -5.50
C ARG A 199 -2.43 -15.18 -5.27
N VAL A 200 -3.43 -15.78 -4.60
CA VAL A 200 -4.55 -15.09 -3.97
C VAL A 200 -4.50 -15.38 -2.49
N TYR A 201 -4.16 -14.41 -1.68
CA TYR A 201 -4.10 -14.55 -0.23
C TYR A 201 -5.48 -14.86 0.37
N GLY A 202 -5.51 -15.85 1.27
CA GLY A 202 -6.62 -16.17 2.14
C GLY A 202 -6.42 -15.58 3.54
N LEU A 203 -7.27 -15.99 4.48
CA LEU A 203 -7.22 -15.56 5.88
C LEU A 203 -5.96 -16.05 6.62
N ASP A 204 -5.25 -17.03 6.09
CA ASP A 204 -3.97 -17.54 6.58
C ASP A 204 -2.80 -16.56 6.34
N TYR A 205 -3.01 -15.48 5.58
CA TYR A 205 -1.99 -14.44 5.38
C TYR A 205 -1.41 -13.93 6.71
N TYR A 206 -2.26 -13.69 7.68
CA TYR A 206 -1.83 -13.22 9.01
C TYR A 206 -0.95 -14.25 9.72
N LYS A 207 -1.31 -15.54 9.60
CA LYS A 207 -0.51 -16.64 10.14
C LYS A 207 0.85 -16.73 9.47
N ARG A 208 0.97 -16.49 8.15
CA ARG A 208 2.26 -16.44 7.44
C ARG A 208 3.18 -15.37 8.01
N LEU A 209 2.64 -14.20 8.36
CA LEU A 209 3.40 -13.14 9.04
C LEU A 209 3.82 -13.55 10.46
N GLU A 210 2.93 -14.18 11.22
CA GLU A 210 3.24 -14.70 12.55
C GLU A 210 4.31 -15.79 12.51
N ASP A 211 4.31 -16.64 11.48
CA ASP A 211 5.27 -17.75 11.34
C ASP A 211 6.72 -17.27 11.13
N VAL A 212 6.93 -16.05 10.62
CA VAL A 212 8.26 -15.43 10.56
C VAL A 212 8.64 -14.64 11.81
N GLY A 213 7.73 -14.52 12.79
CA GLY A 213 7.99 -13.91 14.10
C GLY A 213 7.27 -12.60 14.38
N PHE A 214 6.49 -12.05 13.47
CA PHE A 214 5.72 -10.84 13.72
C PHE A 214 4.57 -11.09 14.70
N ILE A 215 4.29 -10.10 15.53
CA ILE A 215 2.98 -9.96 16.19
C ILE A 215 2.08 -9.22 15.21
N VAL A 216 0.92 -9.76 14.89
CA VAL A 216 0.02 -9.22 13.86
C VAL A 216 -1.28 -8.71 14.48
N GLU A 217 -1.58 -7.44 14.25
CA GLU A 217 -2.83 -6.81 14.60
C GLU A 217 -3.66 -6.56 13.32
N LYS A 218 -4.90 -7.05 13.32
CA LYS A 218 -5.87 -6.89 12.21
C LYS A 218 -6.74 -5.67 12.48
N VAL A 219 -6.32 -4.51 11.98
CA VAL A 219 -6.99 -3.25 12.28
C VAL A 219 -8.09 -2.96 11.26
N ASP A 220 -9.36 -3.11 11.64
CA ASP A 220 -10.50 -2.56 10.89
C ASP A 220 -10.74 -1.11 11.33
N TYR A 221 -9.97 -0.20 10.75
CA TYR A 221 -10.04 1.20 11.13
C TYR A 221 -11.36 1.87 10.74
N THR A 222 -12.08 1.31 9.74
CA THR A 222 -13.42 1.83 9.36
C THR A 222 -14.47 1.65 10.44
N LYS A 223 -14.27 0.76 11.40
CA LYS A 223 -15.14 0.60 12.59
C LYS A 223 -14.81 1.58 13.71
N GLN A 224 -13.67 2.26 13.66
CA GLN A 224 -13.20 3.18 14.70
C GLN A 224 -13.57 4.63 14.40
N ILE A 225 -14.02 4.93 13.18
CA ILE A 225 -14.43 6.26 12.73
C ILE A 225 -15.91 6.29 12.38
N SER A 226 -16.48 7.49 12.30
CA SER A 226 -17.91 7.67 11.99
C SER A 226 -18.26 7.18 10.59
N SER A 227 -19.49 6.71 10.38
CA SER A 227 -19.96 6.35 9.03
C SER A 227 -19.97 7.54 8.06
N GLU A 228 -20.09 8.76 8.58
CA GLU A 228 -19.98 10.00 7.81
C GLU A 228 -18.57 10.21 7.29
N ASP A 229 -17.54 9.97 8.14
CA ASP A 229 -16.13 10.04 7.72
C ASP A 229 -15.77 8.94 6.72
N VAL A 230 -16.29 7.72 6.90
CA VAL A 230 -16.11 6.64 5.91
C VAL A 230 -16.62 7.06 4.55
N GLN A 231 -17.80 7.69 4.48
CA GLN A 231 -18.37 8.21 3.22
C GLN A 231 -17.60 9.42 2.70
N LYS A 232 -17.28 10.38 3.58
CA LYS A 232 -16.57 11.62 3.23
C LYS A 232 -15.19 11.35 2.63
N TYR A 233 -14.46 10.38 3.16
CA TYR A 233 -13.13 10.00 2.67
C TYR A 233 -13.18 8.89 1.60
N CYS A 234 -14.37 8.45 1.18
CA CYS A 234 -14.56 7.33 0.23
C CYS A 234 -13.72 6.11 0.62
N LEU A 235 -13.89 5.62 1.84
CA LEU A 235 -13.18 4.44 2.32
C LEU A 235 -13.98 3.17 2.02
N GLU A 236 -13.29 2.05 1.81
CA GLU A 236 -13.91 0.74 1.70
C GLU A 236 -14.12 0.16 3.09
N LYS A 237 -15.40 -0.17 3.42
CA LYS A 237 -15.73 -0.76 4.71
C LYS A 237 -15.17 -2.17 4.82
N GLY A 238 -14.58 -2.48 5.97
CA GLY A 238 -14.01 -3.80 6.24
C GLY A 238 -12.64 -4.04 5.61
N GLU A 239 -12.04 -3.02 5.00
CA GLU A 239 -10.62 -3.07 4.62
C GLU A 239 -9.76 -3.16 5.88
N ILE A 240 -8.99 -4.24 6.00
CA ILE A 240 -8.13 -4.49 7.15
C ILE A 240 -6.71 -3.99 6.87
N LEU A 241 -6.16 -3.22 7.81
CA LEU A 241 -4.75 -2.91 7.84
C LEU A 241 -4.02 -3.97 8.67
N PRO A 242 -3.16 -4.79 8.05
CA PRO A 242 -2.28 -5.71 8.77
C PRO A 242 -1.14 -4.91 9.39
N VAL A 243 -1.28 -4.56 10.66
CA VAL A 243 -0.22 -3.90 11.44
C VAL A 243 0.64 -4.97 12.07
N VAL A 244 1.93 -4.94 11.79
CA VAL A 244 2.92 -5.90 12.31
C VAL A 244 3.84 -5.22 13.31
N ARG A 245 4.34 -5.98 14.28
CA ARG A 245 5.36 -5.55 15.24
C ARG A 245 6.42 -6.63 15.40
N LYS A 246 7.67 -6.22 15.49
CA LYS A 246 8.75 -7.11 15.90
C LYS A 246 8.88 -7.05 17.43
N PRO A 247 8.83 -8.18 18.15
CA PRO A 247 9.01 -8.23 19.59
C PRO A 247 10.32 -7.62 20.09
#